data_25dbdd6ebde6edd619b3494e710d3b6c
#
_entry.id   25dbdd6ebde6edd619b3494e710d3b6c
#
_cell.length_a   1.000
_cell.length_b   1.000
_cell.length_c   1.000
_cell.angle_alpha   90.00
_cell.angle_beta   90.00
_cell.angle_gamma   90.00
#
_symmetry.space_group_name_H-M   'P 1'
#
loop_
_entity.id
_entity.type
_entity.pdbx_description
1 polymer ?
#
loop_
_entity_poly.entity_id
_entity_poly.type
_entity_poly.pdbx_seq_one_letter_code
_entity_poly.pdbx_strand_id
1 'polypeptide(L)'
;QPVEKIVAAQAHHKKIDGHAPDLVGNDLNAYIAAGVYSDHECHDLNDAIAKLERGQFIMIREGTAARNLDALAPLLCDKYSERCMFCTDDKHPNDLLEKGHIDYIVKRAIGLGVDPITAVKVACHNAARYFLLNNRGAIAPGYLGDFVIIDNFQDFNIERVFKKGELMVDHGVVKDFPAPAIDPYLTERAHSTFHVEHLTAEDFTDARPRGIIGMVNGEITTVDAGYSDRIDVEYDVLKI
;
A
#
# COMPACT_ATOMS: atom_id res chain seq x y z
N GLN A 1 5.65 -15.55 -18.30
CA GLN A 1 4.43 -16.31 -18.03
C GLN A 1 4.12 -16.27 -16.53
N PRO A 2 2.84 -16.14 -16.07
CA PRO A 2 2.52 -16.07 -14.64
C PRO A 2 3.01 -17.30 -13.86
N VAL A 3 2.82 -18.50 -14.39
CA VAL A 3 3.23 -19.76 -13.74
C VAL A 3 4.74 -19.83 -13.53
N GLU A 4 5.54 -19.37 -14.47
CA GLU A 4 7.01 -19.34 -14.35
C GLU A 4 7.46 -18.41 -13.24
N LYS A 5 6.78 -17.27 -13.03
CA LYS A 5 7.06 -16.33 -11.93
C LYS A 5 6.73 -16.96 -10.57
N ILE A 6 5.61 -17.66 -10.47
CA ILE A 6 5.21 -18.39 -9.24
C ILE A 6 6.27 -19.45 -8.90
N VAL A 7 6.64 -20.29 -9.89
CA VAL A 7 7.65 -21.34 -9.70
C VAL A 7 9.01 -20.75 -9.28
N ALA A 8 9.43 -19.64 -9.90
CA ALA A 8 10.66 -18.95 -9.53
C ALA A 8 10.62 -18.43 -8.10
N ALA A 9 9.52 -17.80 -7.69
CA ALA A 9 9.35 -17.30 -6.32
C ALA A 9 9.37 -18.44 -5.29
N GLN A 10 8.69 -19.55 -5.59
CA GLN A 10 8.69 -20.75 -4.75
C GLN A 10 10.10 -21.36 -4.62
N ALA A 11 10.84 -21.48 -5.75
CA ALA A 11 12.20 -22.00 -5.75
C ALA A 11 13.16 -21.15 -4.88
N HIS A 12 12.90 -19.86 -4.76
CA HIS A 12 13.65 -18.94 -3.93
C HIS A 12 13.06 -18.76 -2.51
N HIS A 13 12.07 -19.55 -2.12
CA HIS A 13 11.37 -19.44 -0.83
C HIS A 13 10.85 -18.03 -0.52
N LYS A 14 10.41 -17.31 -1.55
CA LYS A 14 9.82 -15.98 -1.40
C LYS A 14 8.31 -16.07 -1.23
N LYS A 15 7.77 -15.19 -0.38
CA LYS A 15 6.33 -15.01 -0.29
C LYS A 15 5.82 -14.35 -1.57
N ILE A 16 4.64 -14.75 -1.99
CA ILE A 16 3.97 -14.24 -3.17
C ILE A 16 2.77 -13.43 -2.67
N ASP A 17 2.77 -12.16 -2.95
CA ASP A 17 1.62 -11.29 -2.81
C ASP A 17 0.83 -11.27 -4.12
N GLY A 18 -0.46 -10.95 -4.06
CA GLY A 18 -1.32 -11.03 -5.23
C GLY A 18 -2.31 -9.89 -5.36
N HIS A 19 -3.00 -9.92 -6.49
CA HIS A 19 -4.09 -9.04 -6.87
C HIS A 19 -5.27 -9.93 -7.29
N ALA A 20 -6.25 -10.08 -6.43
CA ALA A 20 -7.38 -10.96 -6.69
C ALA A 20 -8.71 -10.40 -6.14
N PRO A 21 -9.08 -9.15 -6.51
CA PRO A 21 -10.36 -8.59 -6.10
C PRO A 21 -11.49 -9.49 -6.61
N ASP A 22 -12.49 -9.71 -5.78
CA ASP A 22 -13.71 -10.48 -6.10
C ASP A 22 -13.49 -11.94 -6.52
N LEU A 23 -12.29 -12.48 -6.35
CA LEU A 23 -12.02 -13.88 -6.65
C LEU A 23 -12.62 -14.78 -5.58
N VAL A 24 -13.51 -15.69 -5.98
CA VAL A 24 -14.29 -16.54 -5.06
C VAL A 24 -14.26 -18.02 -5.45
N GLY A 25 -14.76 -18.87 -4.56
CA GLY A 25 -15.01 -20.28 -4.82
C GLY A 25 -13.75 -21.07 -5.19
N ASN A 26 -13.85 -21.90 -6.22
CA ASN A 26 -12.75 -22.77 -6.65
C ASN A 26 -11.59 -22.00 -7.27
N ASP A 27 -11.85 -20.88 -7.90
CA ASP A 27 -10.80 -20.04 -8.50
C ASP A 27 -9.94 -19.42 -7.40
N LEU A 28 -10.55 -18.94 -6.30
CA LEU A 28 -9.82 -18.49 -5.13
C LEU A 28 -9.01 -19.64 -4.49
N ASN A 29 -9.59 -20.83 -4.39
CA ASN A 29 -8.88 -21.99 -3.85
C ASN A 29 -7.65 -22.35 -4.71
N ALA A 30 -7.79 -22.34 -6.05
CA ALA A 30 -6.69 -22.61 -6.97
C ALA A 30 -5.58 -21.52 -6.87
N TYR A 31 -5.98 -20.26 -6.76
CA TYR A 31 -5.08 -19.13 -6.60
C TYR A 31 -4.25 -19.24 -5.33
N ILE A 32 -4.87 -19.54 -4.21
CA ILE A 32 -4.19 -19.76 -2.92
C ILE A 32 -3.31 -21.00 -2.97
N ALA A 33 -3.78 -22.11 -3.57
CA ALA A 33 -3.01 -23.34 -3.72
C ALA A 33 -1.75 -23.16 -4.59
N ALA A 34 -1.75 -22.19 -5.51
CA ALA A 34 -0.56 -21.79 -6.25
C ALA A 34 0.50 -21.06 -5.37
N GLY A 35 0.21 -20.81 -4.11
CA GLY A 35 1.14 -20.23 -3.16
C GLY A 35 1.03 -18.71 -3.00
N VAL A 36 -0.03 -18.09 -3.50
CA VAL A 36 -0.30 -16.66 -3.25
C VAL A 36 -0.75 -16.50 -1.81
N TYR A 37 0.07 -15.84 -1.01
CA TYR A 37 -0.01 -15.87 0.44
C TYR A 37 -0.73 -14.68 1.06
N SER A 38 -0.85 -13.59 0.32
CA SER A 38 -1.50 -12.34 0.74
C SER A 38 -2.20 -11.64 -0.41
N ASP A 39 -3.07 -10.72 -0.07
CA ASP A 39 -3.79 -9.86 -1.01
C ASP A 39 -3.93 -8.45 -0.41
N HIS A 40 -3.83 -7.42 -1.24
CA HIS A 40 -4.00 -6.01 -0.85
C HIS A 40 -5.09 -5.30 -1.68
N GLU A 41 -5.85 -6.05 -2.47
CA GLU A 41 -6.87 -5.52 -3.39
C GLU A 41 -8.30 -5.70 -2.86
N CYS A 42 -8.49 -6.26 -1.65
CA CYS A 42 -9.82 -6.38 -1.06
C CYS A 42 -10.43 -5.01 -0.82
N HIS A 43 -11.65 -4.81 -1.31
CA HIS A 43 -12.40 -3.57 -1.13
C HIS A 43 -13.65 -3.74 -0.25
N ASP A 44 -14.07 -4.96 0.04
CA ASP A 44 -15.18 -5.28 0.93
C ASP A 44 -14.86 -6.40 1.93
N LEU A 45 -15.68 -6.48 2.98
CA LEU A 45 -15.51 -7.45 4.07
C LEU A 45 -15.69 -8.90 3.64
N ASN A 46 -16.60 -9.20 2.73
CA ASN A 46 -16.91 -10.58 2.36
C ASN A 46 -15.77 -11.18 1.56
N ASP A 47 -15.21 -10.41 0.63
CA ASP A 47 -14.03 -10.80 -0.13
C ASP A 47 -12.84 -11.04 0.80
N ALA A 48 -12.56 -10.10 1.71
CA ALA A 48 -11.47 -10.22 2.67
C ALA A 48 -11.63 -11.42 3.63
N ILE A 49 -12.83 -11.64 4.16
CA ILE A 49 -13.13 -12.77 5.05
C ILE A 49 -12.96 -14.10 4.31
N ALA A 50 -13.45 -14.20 3.07
CA ALA A 50 -13.30 -15.41 2.27
C ALA A 50 -11.84 -15.82 2.07
N LYS A 51 -10.94 -14.84 1.92
CA LYS A 51 -9.49 -15.03 1.79
C LYS A 51 -8.84 -15.39 3.14
N LEU A 52 -9.20 -14.68 4.22
CA LEU A 52 -8.72 -14.95 5.58
C LEU A 52 -9.09 -16.36 6.05
N GLU A 53 -10.30 -16.81 5.81
CA GLU A 53 -10.77 -18.17 6.15
C GLU A 53 -10.03 -19.26 5.38
N ARG A 54 -9.43 -18.93 4.25
CA ARG A 54 -8.55 -19.83 3.46
C ARG A 54 -7.07 -19.67 3.77
N GLY A 55 -6.74 -18.85 4.76
CA GLY A 55 -5.37 -18.73 5.27
C GLY A 55 -4.52 -17.65 4.62
N GLN A 56 -5.05 -16.81 3.73
CA GLN A 56 -4.33 -15.63 3.25
C GLN A 56 -4.16 -14.57 4.34
N PHE A 57 -3.18 -13.71 4.16
CA PHE A 57 -3.06 -12.43 4.87
C PHE A 57 -3.73 -11.33 4.06
N ILE A 58 -4.33 -10.36 4.75
CA ILE A 58 -4.92 -9.18 4.14
C ILE A 58 -4.09 -7.96 4.51
N MET A 59 -3.61 -7.27 3.49
CA MET A 59 -2.97 -5.96 3.62
C MET A 59 -4.03 -4.89 3.39
N ILE A 60 -4.48 -4.25 4.47
CA ILE A 60 -5.48 -3.19 4.41
C ILE A 60 -4.79 -1.95 3.85
N ARG A 61 -5.21 -1.55 2.66
CA ARG A 61 -4.58 -0.49 1.88
C ARG A 61 -5.18 0.87 2.17
N GLU A 62 -4.30 1.87 2.27
CA GLU A 62 -4.67 3.29 2.37
C GLU A 62 -3.69 4.12 1.54
N GLY A 63 -3.87 4.05 0.23
CA GLY A 63 -3.07 4.76 -0.78
C GLY A 63 -3.58 6.16 -1.08
N THR A 64 -3.20 6.68 -2.23
CA THR A 64 -3.72 7.94 -2.77
C THR A 64 -5.05 7.73 -3.48
N ALA A 65 -5.11 6.82 -4.45
CA ALA A 65 -6.31 6.48 -5.18
C ALA A 65 -7.13 5.42 -4.44
N ALA A 66 -6.53 4.28 -4.09
CA ALA A 66 -7.22 3.18 -3.43
C ALA A 66 -7.14 3.27 -1.92
N ARG A 67 -8.31 3.32 -1.26
CA ARG A 67 -8.45 3.54 0.19
C ARG A 67 -9.51 2.62 0.76
N ASN A 68 -9.07 1.50 1.31
CA ASN A 68 -9.97 0.43 1.74
C ASN A 68 -10.08 0.30 3.28
N LEU A 69 -9.43 1.19 4.06
CA LEU A 69 -9.41 1.10 5.52
C LEU A 69 -10.82 1.18 6.12
N ASP A 70 -11.68 2.10 5.64
CA ASP A 70 -13.03 2.25 6.20
C ASP A 70 -13.86 0.96 6.05
N ALA A 71 -13.80 0.36 4.86
CA ALA A 71 -14.52 -0.88 4.57
C ALA A 71 -13.97 -2.08 5.37
N LEU A 72 -12.65 -2.12 5.58
CA LEU A 72 -11.96 -3.28 6.15
C LEU A 72 -11.61 -3.12 7.64
N ALA A 73 -11.81 -1.96 8.26
CA ALA A 73 -11.58 -1.75 9.69
C ALA A 73 -12.27 -2.79 10.61
N PRO A 74 -13.47 -3.30 10.29
CA PRO A 74 -14.10 -4.36 11.09
C PRO A 74 -13.33 -5.68 11.17
N LEU A 75 -12.34 -5.92 10.28
CA LEU A 75 -11.42 -7.07 10.38
C LEU A 75 -10.42 -6.93 11.54
N LEU A 76 -10.24 -5.72 12.06
CA LEU A 76 -9.29 -5.43 13.14
C LEU A 76 -9.87 -5.77 14.50
N CYS A 77 -10.37 -7.00 14.64
CA CYS A 77 -10.94 -7.60 15.84
C CYS A 77 -10.16 -8.89 16.19
N ASP A 78 -10.43 -9.45 17.36
CA ASP A 78 -9.74 -10.64 17.88
C ASP A 78 -9.71 -11.83 16.91
N LYS A 79 -10.78 -11.98 16.10
CA LYS A 79 -10.87 -13.12 15.18
C LYS A 79 -9.93 -13.04 13.99
N TYR A 80 -9.70 -11.84 13.43
CA TYR A 80 -9.04 -11.70 12.14
C TYR A 80 -7.76 -10.86 12.18
N SER A 81 -7.59 -9.98 13.17
CA SER A 81 -6.50 -9.00 13.22
C SER A 81 -5.10 -9.62 13.12
N GLU A 82 -4.92 -10.86 13.57
CA GLU A 82 -3.63 -11.57 13.52
C GLU A 82 -3.11 -11.83 12.09
N ARG A 83 -4.01 -11.83 11.11
CA ARG A 83 -3.69 -12.01 9.70
C ARG A 83 -3.91 -10.75 8.87
N CYS A 84 -4.03 -9.60 9.52
CA CYS A 84 -4.12 -8.31 8.87
C CYS A 84 -2.83 -7.52 9.07
N MET A 85 -2.48 -6.68 8.11
CA MET A 85 -1.46 -5.65 8.21
C MET A 85 -1.86 -4.45 7.37
N PHE A 86 -1.21 -3.30 7.58
CA PHE A 86 -1.45 -2.10 6.79
C PHE A 86 -0.45 -1.99 5.65
N CYS A 87 -0.90 -1.41 4.54
CA CYS A 87 -0.03 -1.02 3.43
C CYS A 87 -0.50 0.30 2.81
N THR A 88 0.36 0.91 2.02
CA THR A 88 0.10 2.20 1.36
C THR A 88 -0.03 2.09 -0.16
N ASP A 89 0.55 1.03 -0.75
CA ASP A 89 0.54 0.73 -2.17
C ASP A 89 0.83 1.98 -3.04
N ASP A 90 -0.18 2.57 -3.66
CA ASP A 90 -0.10 3.70 -4.59
C ASP A 90 0.07 5.10 -3.94
N LYS A 91 0.49 5.17 -2.69
CA LYS A 91 0.58 6.47 -1.99
C LYS A 91 1.66 7.37 -2.57
N HIS A 92 1.24 8.53 -3.06
CA HIS A 92 2.11 9.50 -3.71
C HIS A 92 3.01 10.26 -2.72
N PRO A 93 4.20 10.75 -3.17
CA PRO A 93 5.14 11.45 -2.28
C PRO A 93 4.58 12.69 -1.59
N ASN A 94 3.71 13.46 -2.26
CA ASN A 94 3.03 14.61 -1.64
C ASN A 94 2.12 14.17 -0.49
N ASP A 95 1.36 13.09 -0.64
CA ASP A 95 0.53 12.54 0.44
C ASP A 95 1.36 12.03 1.61
N LEU A 96 2.55 11.46 1.34
CA LEU A 96 3.49 11.07 2.40
C LEU A 96 3.96 12.26 3.22
N LEU A 97 4.21 13.39 2.57
CA LEU A 97 4.63 14.63 3.25
C LEU A 97 3.49 15.32 4.02
N GLU A 98 2.30 15.35 3.44
CA GLU A 98 1.17 16.09 3.98
C GLU A 98 0.38 15.30 5.03
N LYS A 99 0.18 14.01 4.81
CA LYS A 99 -0.69 13.14 5.63
C LYS A 99 0.09 12.17 6.52
N GLY A 100 1.27 11.74 6.09
CA GLY A 100 2.05 10.69 6.73
C GLY A 100 1.94 9.35 6.01
N HIS A 101 2.52 8.32 6.59
CA HIS A 101 2.65 6.97 6.02
C HIS A 101 1.79 5.96 6.81
N ILE A 102 2.40 4.94 7.39
CA ILE A 102 1.70 3.94 8.24
C ILE A 102 1.16 4.57 9.54
N ASP A 103 1.84 5.58 10.06
CA ASP A 103 1.38 6.37 11.21
C ASP A 103 0.00 6.99 10.98
N TYR A 104 -0.22 7.56 9.81
CA TYR A 104 -1.52 8.06 9.38
C TYR A 104 -2.60 6.96 9.38
N ILE A 105 -2.27 5.75 8.89
CA ILE A 105 -3.22 4.63 8.85
C ILE A 105 -3.58 4.19 10.27
N VAL A 106 -2.59 4.08 11.17
CA VAL A 106 -2.81 3.73 12.57
C VAL A 106 -3.73 4.77 13.25
N LYS A 107 -3.41 6.07 13.14
CA LYS A 107 -4.22 7.15 13.66
C LYS A 107 -5.67 7.07 13.16
N ARG A 108 -5.84 6.86 11.87
CA ARG A 108 -7.16 6.77 11.24
C ARG A 108 -7.93 5.53 11.71
N ALA A 109 -7.28 4.36 11.81
CA ALA A 109 -7.90 3.14 12.32
C ALA A 109 -8.41 3.33 13.76
N ILE A 110 -7.62 3.97 14.63
CA ILE A 110 -8.04 4.32 15.99
C ILE A 110 -9.26 5.26 15.95
N GLY A 111 -9.25 6.25 15.06
CA GLY A 111 -10.38 7.17 14.86
C GLY A 111 -11.66 6.48 14.38
N LEU A 112 -11.56 5.33 13.71
CA LEU A 112 -12.68 4.46 13.34
C LEU A 112 -13.14 3.53 14.48
N GLY A 113 -12.53 3.61 15.66
CA GLY A 113 -12.90 2.82 16.85
C GLY A 113 -12.12 1.52 17.00
N VAL A 114 -11.08 1.29 16.21
CA VAL A 114 -10.19 0.13 16.41
C VAL A 114 -9.40 0.33 17.70
N ASP A 115 -9.26 -0.73 18.48
CA ASP A 115 -8.43 -0.70 19.69
C ASP A 115 -6.98 -0.25 19.33
N PRO A 116 -6.43 0.75 20.04
CA PRO A 116 -5.11 1.30 19.71
C PRO A 116 -3.98 0.27 19.71
N ILE A 117 -4.01 -0.68 20.64
CA ILE A 117 -2.99 -1.74 20.72
C ILE A 117 -3.11 -2.68 19.52
N THR A 118 -4.33 -3.02 19.12
CA THR A 118 -4.58 -3.81 17.91
C THR A 118 -4.08 -3.08 16.67
N ALA A 119 -4.37 -1.80 16.50
CA ALA A 119 -3.89 -1.01 15.37
C ALA A 119 -2.35 -0.97 15.28
N VAL A 120 -1.67 -0.73 16.41
CA VAL A 120 -0.20 -0.77 16.48
C VAL A 120 0.35 -2.17 16.21
N LYS A 121 -0.27 -3.22 16.75
CA LYS A 121 0.12 -4.61 16.50
C LYS A 121 0.04 -4.97 15.02
N VAL A 122 -1.03 -4.59 14.35
CA VAL A 122 -1.25 -4.78 12.91
C VAL A 122 -0.20 -4.05 12.08
N ALA A 123 0.12 -2.81 12.44
CA ALA A 123 1.10 -1.98 11.75
C ALA A 123 2.55 -2.49 11.92
N CYS A 124 2.90 -2.98 13.10
CA CYS A 124 4.28 -3.26 13.48
C CYS A 124 4.58 -4.77 13.56
N HIS A 125 3.92 -5.46 14.49
CA HIS A 125 4.21 -6.86 14.82
C HIS A 125 3.82 -7.81 13.69
N ASN A 126 2.61 -7.67 13.15
CA ASN A 126 2.12 -8.55 12.10
C ASN A 126 2.93 -8.40 10.82
N ALA A 127 3.23 -7.16 10.42
CA ALA A 127 4.10 -6.88 9.28
C ALA A 127 5.51 -7.48 9.48
N ALA A 128 6.10 -7.29 10.64
CA ALA A 128 7.42 -7.87 10.94
C ALA A 128 7.40 -9.41 10.88
N ARG A 129 6.38 -10.05 11.43
CA ARG A 129 6.21 -11.52 11.35
C ARG A 129 6.01 -11.99 9.92
N TYR A 130 5.16 -11.28 9.16
CA TYR A 130 4.90 -11.64 7.77
C TYR A 130 6.18 -11.59 6.93
N PHE A 131 6.98 -10.53 7.05
CA PHE A 131 8.22 -10.36 6.30
C PHE A 131 9.45 -11.05 6.95
N LEU A 132 9.25 -11.86 8.00
CA LEU A 132 10.29 -12.59 8.72
C LEU A 132 11.39 -11.67 9.30
N LEU A 133 11.02 -10.50 9.75
CA LEU A 133 11.88 -9.55 10.43
C LEU A 133 11.98 -9.91 11.92
N ASN A 134 12.74 -10.96 12.24
CA ASN A 134 12.71 -11.65 13.54
C ASN A 134 13.17 -10.80 14.75
N ASN A 135 13.78 -9.65 14.50
CA ASN A 135 14.28 -8.74 15.54
C ASN A 135 13.64 -7.34 15.47
N ARG A 136 12.43 -7.22 14.92
CA ARG A 136 11.64 -5.99 14.81
C ARG A 136 10.18 -6.25 15.13
N GLY A 137 9.40 -5.16 15.22
CA GLY A 137 7.95 -5.21 15.41
C GLY A 137 7.50 -5.37 16.86
N ALA A 138 8.46 -5.34 17.81
CA ALA A 138 8.18 -5.30 19.24
C ALA A 138 9.33 -4.62 20.00
N ILE A 139 9.06 -4.13 21.19
CA ILE A 139 10.07 -3.68 22.14
C ILE A 139 10.37 -4.84 23.08
N ALA A 140 11.47 -5.55 22.82
CA ALA A 140 11.83 -6.75 23.55
C ALA A 140 13.35 -6.94 23.60
N PRO A 141 13.90 -7.69 24.57
CA PRO A 141 15.32 -8.03 24.62
C PRO A 141 15.78 -8.71 23.33
N GLY A 142 16.90 -8.25 22.75
CA GLY A 142 17.46 -8.76 21.49
C GLY A 142 16.85 -8.15 20.21
N TYR A 143 15.83 -7.33 20.33
CA TYR A 143 15.26 -6.59 19.19
C TYR A 143 16.07 -5.32 18.91
N LEU A 144 16.02 -4.87 17.67
CA LEU A 144 16.60 -3.57 17.30
C LEU A 144 15.81 -2.44 17.95
N GLY A 145 16.51 -1.40 18.37
CA GLY A 145 15.92 -0.18 18.91
C GLY A 145 15.25 0.68 17.83
N ASP A 146 14.33 0.09 17.08
CA ASP A 146 13.48 0.75 16.10
C ASP A 146 12.12 1.03 16.76
N PHE A 147 11.89 2.24 17.24
CA PHE A 147 10.62 2.62 17.90
C PHE A 147 10.32 4.10 17.74
N VAL A 148 9.06 4.44 17.94
CA VAL A 148 8.56 5.81 17.96
C VAL A 148 8.01 6.15 19.34
N ILE A 149 8.14 7.42 19.74
CA ILE A 149 7.46 7.99 20.91
C ILE A 149 6.34 8.87 20.38
N ILE A 150 5.13 8.63 20.86
CA ILE A 150 3.94 9.41 20.55
C ILE A 150 3.44 10.11 21.81
N ASP A 151 2.67 11.18 21.64
CA ASP A 151 2.04 11.94 22.75
C ASP A 151 0.93 11.11 23.42
N ASN A 152 0.00 10.61 22.62
CA ASN A 152 -1.12 9.78 23.08
C ASN A 152 -1.72 9.01 21.89
N PHE A 153 -2.65 8.09 22.16
CA PHE A 153 -3.31 7.30 21.09
C PHE A 153 -4.42 8.05 20.34
N GLN A 154 -4.96 9.11 20.90
CA GLN A 154 -6.04 9.87 20.26
C GLN A 154 -5.51 10.80 19.17
N ASP A 155 -4.49 11.60 19.50
CA ASP A 155 -3.89 12.57 18.58
C ASP A 155 -2.82 11.91 17.71
N PHE A 156 -2.13 10.91 18.25
CA PHE A 156 -1.10 10.11 17.61
C PHE A 156 0.00 10.97 16.96
N ASN A 157 0.44 12.02 17.66
CA ASN A 157 1.53 12.85 17.18
C ASN A 157 2.87 12.18 17.51
N ILE A 158 3.71 12.01 16.49
CA ILE A 158 5.04 11.44 16.65
C ILE A 158 5.96 12.53 17.21
N GLU A 159 6.45 12.33 18.42
CA GLU A 159 7.42 13.23 19.06
C GLU A 159 8.86 12.84 18.68
N ARG A 160 9.20 11.56 18.75
CA ARG A 160 10.56 11.08 18.45
C ARG A 160 10.55 9.77 17.69
N VAL A 161 11.55 9.62 16.83
CA VAL A 161 11.81 8.38 16.09
C VAL A 161 13.22 7.90 16.36
N PHE A 162 13.31 6.65 16.78
CA PHE A 162 14.59 5.96 16.97
C PHE A 162 14.79 4.87 15.93
N LYS A 163 16.00 4.80 15.39
CA LYS A 163 16.43 3.77 14.45
C LYS A 163 17.72 3.11 14.94
N LYS A 164 17.67 1.82 15.23
CA LYS A 164 18.79 1.07 15.83
C LYS A 164 19.31 1.71 17.12
N GLY A 165 18.40 2.29 17.92
CA GLY A 165 18.74 2.98 19.17
C GLY A 165 19.24 4.42 19.00
N GLU A 166 19.37 4.92 17.78
CA GLU A 166 19.80 6.28 17.49
C GLU A 166 18.58 7.19 17.25
N LEU A 167 18.56 8.37 17.86
CA LEU A 167 17.52 9.38 17.67
C LEU A 167 17.65 9.98 16.27
N MET A 168 16.67 9.74 15.41
CA MET A 168 16.64 10.18 14.02
C MET A 168 15.69 11.35 13.79
N VAL A 169 14.63 11.44 14.59
CA VAL A 169 13.69 12.58 14.54
C VAL A 169 13.41 13.03 15.97
N ASP A 170 13.49 14.33 16.23
CA ASP A 170 13.13 14.96 17.49
C ASP A 170 12.17 16.11 17.22
N HIS A 171 10.90 15.98 17.64
CA HIS A 171 9.83 16.97 17.45
C HIS A 171 9.77 17.53 16.02
N GLY A 172 9.76 16.63 15.03
CA GLY A 172 9.67 16.98 13.60
C GLY A 172 11.01 17.39 12.96
N VAL A 173 12.08 17.53 13.74
CA VAL A 173 13.42 17.82 13.19
C VAL A 173 14.12 16.51 12.87
N VAL A 174 14.37 16.29 11.59
CA VAL A 174 15.08 15.10 11.08
C VAL A 174 16.58 15.30 11.23
N LYS A 175 17.27 14.32 11.82
CA LYS A 175 18.74 14.31 11.88
C LYS A 175 19.30 14.20 10.46
N ASP A 176 20.32 14.99 10.18
CA ASP A 176 21.08 14.89 8.93
C ASP A 176 21.69 13.48 8.77
N PHE A 177 21.48 12.91 7.62
CA PHE A 177 22.14 11.68 7.19
C PHE A 177 22.59 11.80 5.73
N PRO A 178 23.76 11.22 5.38
CA PRO A 178 24.28 11.34 4.02
C PRO A 178 23.34 10.63 3.04
N ALA A 179 23.03 11.31 1.94
CA ALA A 179 22.36 10.68 0.82
C ALA A 179 23.24 9.53 0.29
N PRO A 180 22.68 8.37 -0.02
CA PRO A 180 23.45 7.29 -0.63
C PRO A 180 24.04 7.74 -1.95
N ALA A 181 25.30 7.38 -2.21
CA ALA A 181 25.90 7.60 -3.53
C ALA A 181 25.13 6.79 -4.58
N ILE A 182 24.62 7.46 -5.59
CA ILE A 182 23.98 6.80 -6.73
C ILE A 182 25.06 6.44 -7.73
N ASP A 183 25.04 5.19 -8.20
CA ASP A 183 25.95 4.73 -9.25
C ASP A 183 25.69 5.53 -10.55
N PRO A 184 26.68 6.30 -11.05
CA PRO A 184 26.51 7.08 -12.28
C PRO A 184 26.07 6.24 -13.49
N TYR A 185 26.53 5.00 -13.58
CA TYR A 185 26.12 4.06 -14.64
C TYR A 185 24.62 3.78 -14.59
N LEU A 186 24.04 3.56 -13.40
CA LEU A 186 22.60 3.32 -13.25
C LEU A 186 21.78 4.56 -13.61
N THR A 187 22.28 5.75 -13.25
CA THR A 187 21.67 7.04 -13.60
C THR A 187 21.64 7.25 -15.10
N GLU A 188 22.81 7.07 -15.76
CA GLU A 188 22.91 7.20 -17.21
C GLU A 188 22.03 6.18 -17.94
N ARG A 189 22.01 4.92 -17.47
CA ARG A 189 21.16 3.88 -18.04
C ARG A 189 19.67 4.21 -17.89
N ALA A 190 19.25 4.73 -16.74
CA ALA A 190 17.86 5.14 -16.54
C ALA A 190 17.46 6.25 -17.51
N HIS A 191 18.29 7.26 -17.68
CA HIS A 191 18.04 8.35 -18.62
C HIS A 191 18.07 7.88 -20.09
N SER A 192 18.99 6.99 -20.43
CA SER A 192 19.12 6.49 -21.81
C SER A 192 18.01 5.53 -22.25
N THR A 193 17.19 5.04 -21.32
CA THR A 193 16.04 4.17 -21.63
C THR A 193 14.72 4.93 -21.79
N PHE A 194 14.73 6.23 -21.54
CA PHE A 194 13.53 7.07 -21.65
C PHE A 194 13.52 7.75 -23.02
N HIS A 195 12.77 7.18 -23.95
CA HIS A 195 12.65 7.63 -25.33
C HIS A 195 11.25 8.20 -25.60
N VAL A 196 11.06 9.45 -25.22
CA VAL A 196 9.82 10.17 -25.51
C VAL A 196 10.14 11.30 -26.47
N GLU A 197 9.45 11.36 -27.60
CA GLU A 197 9.53 12.49 -28.52
C GLU A 197 8.99 13.76 -27.84
N HIS A 198 9.39 14.92 -28.33
CA HIS A 198 8.90 16.18 -27.80
C HIS A 198 7.40 16.31 -28.10
N LEU A 199 6.59 16.26 -27.04
CA LEU A 199 5.14 16.42 -27.15
C LEU A 199 4.75 17.90 -27.19
N THR A 200 3.82 18.23 -28.08
CA THR A 200 3.22 19.55 -28.21
C THR A 200 1.73 19.50 -27.86
N ALA A 201 1.11 20.64 -27.67
CA ALA A 201 -0.34 20.70 -27.42
C ALA A 201 -1.16 20.06 -28.56
N GLU A 202 -0.63 20.05 -29.78
CA GLU A 202 -1.27 19.47 -30.96
C GLU A 202 -1.36 17.94 -30.88
N ASP A 203 -0.42 17.28 -30.22
CA ASP A 203 -0.43 15.83 -30.01
C ASP A 203 -1.59 15.36 -29.13
N PHE A 204 -2.17 16.27 -28.37
CA PHE A 204 -3.34 16.04 -27.52
C PHE A 204 -4.67 16.44 -28.17
N THR A 205 -4.65 16.97 -29.40
CA THR A 205 -5.84 17.31 -30.16
C THR A 205 -6.24 16.13 -31.06
N ASP A 206 -7.34 15.47 -30.75
CA ASP A 206 -7.91 14.41 -31.58
C ASP A 206 -9.43 14.57 -31.61
N ALA A 207 -9.96 14.86 -32.75
CA ALA A 207 -11.39 15.08 -32.96
C ALA A 207 -12.20 13.78 -33.12
N ARG A 208 -11.54 12.61 -33.01
CA ARG A 208 -12.27 11.34 -33.11
C ARG A 208 -12.89 10.98 -31.74
N PRO A 209 -14.14 10.47 -31.73
CA PRO A 209 -14.74 9.99 -30.51
C PRO A 209 -13.88 8.91 -29.85
N ARG A 210 -13.67 9.06 -28.54
CA ARG A 210 -12.91 8.13 -27.70
C ARG A 210 -13.75 7.67 -26.52
N GLY A 211 -13.52 6.44 -26.07
CA GLY A 211 -14.08 5.96 -24.81
C GLY A 211 -13.56 6.80 -23.65
N ILE A 212 -14.44 7.16 -22.75
CA ILE A 212 -14.11 7.87 -21.51
C ILE A 212 -13.97 6.84 -20.39
N ILE A 213 -12.82 6.87 -19.71
CA ILE A 213 -12.59 6.10 -18.51
C ILE A 213 -13.00 6.97 -17.32
N GLY A 214 -14.09 6.57 -16.64
CA GLY A 214 -14.54 7.25 -15.42
C GLY A 214 -13.74 6.76 -14.21
N MET A 215 -13.23 7.69 -13.41
CA MET A 215 -12.54 7.38 -12.15
C MET A 215 -13.56 7.24 -11.01
N VAL A 216 -13.40 6.22 -10.18
CA VAL A 216 -14.20 6.01 -8.96
C VAL A 216 -13.38 6.48 -7.76
N ASN A 217 -13.90 7.46 -7.02
CA ASN A 217 -13.15 8.02 -5.90
C ASN A 217 -12.90 6.99 -4.78
N GLY A 218 -11.64 6.80 -4.43
CA GLY A 218 -11.22 5.85 -3.39
C GLY A 218 -10.99 4.42 -3.90
N GLU A 219 -11.17 4.18 -5.20
CA GLU A 219 -10.99 2.89 -5.85
C GLU A 219 -9.97 2.96 -7.00
N ILE A 220 -9.38 1.84 -7.35
CA ILE A 220 -8.55 1.70 -8.54
C ILE A 220 -9.36 1.24 -9.76
N THR A 221 -10.56 0.76 -9.52
CA THR A 221 -11.48 0.36 -10.59
C THR A 221 -11.98 1.59 -11.35
N THR A 222 -12.18 1.40 -12.63
CA THR A 222 -12.73 2.44 -13.52
C THR A 222 -14.06 1.99 -14.08
N VAL A 223 -14.84 2.94 -14.57
CA VAL A 223 -16.12 2.67 -15.21
C VAL A 223 -16.12 3.20 -16.64
N ASP A 224 -16.94 2.60 -17.51
CA ASP A 224 -17.21 3.14 -18.82
C ASP A 224 -18.13 4.38 -18.65
N ALA A 225 -17.58 5.56 -18.95
CA ALA A 225 -18.29 6.83 -18.88
C ALA A 225 -18.81 7.30 -20.28
N GLY A 226 -18.79 6.40 -21.28
CA GLY A 226 -19.28 6.68 -22.63
C GLY A 226 -18.20 7.16 -23.59
N TYR A 227 -18.54 8.09 -24.47
CA TYR A 227 -17.66 8.59 -25.52
C TYR A 227 -17.66 10.10 -25.58
N SER A 228 -16.50 10.71 -25.86
CA SER A 228 -16.37 12.12 -26.19
C SER A 228 -15.43 12.31 -27.39
N ASP A 229 -15.71 13.33 -28.17
CA ASP A 229 -14.87 13.80 -29.27
C ASP A 229 -14.01 15.01 -28.90
N ARG A 230 -14.09 15.47 -27.64
CA ARG A 230 -13.39 16.66 -27.16
C ARG A 230 -12.92 16.48 -25.72
N ILE A 231 -11.88 17.25 -25.38
CA ILE A 231 -11.50 17.52 -24.00
C ILE A 231 -12.52 18.50 -23.42
N ASP A 232 -12.99 18.26 -22.22
CA ASP A 232 -13.94 19.10 -21.52
C ASP A 232 -13.48 19.29 -20.05
N VAL A 233 -12.77 20.37 -19.81
CA VAL A 233 -12.17 20.65 -18.50
C VAL A 233 -13.22 20.94 -17.43
N GLU A 234 -14.39 21.45 -17.81
CA GLU A 234 -15.50 21.70 -16.88
C GLU A 234 -16.07 20.39 -16.32
N TYR A 235 -16.10 19.35 -17.14
CA TYR A 235 -16.53 18.00 -16.74
C TYR A 235 -15.36 17.04 -16.46
N ASP A 236 -14.13 17.56 -16.32
CA ASP A 236 -12.91 16.80 -16.04
C ASP A 236 -12.64 15.68 -17.08
N VAL A 237 -12.97 15.93 -18.33
CA VAL A 237 -12.68 15.03 -19.45
C VAL A 237 -11.35 15.41 -20.06
N LEU A 238 -10.32 14.63 -19.79
CA LEU A 238 -8.95 14.86 -20.24
C LEU A 238 -8.49 13.75 -21.18
N LYS A 239 -7.52 14.05 -22.01
CA LYS A 239 -6.85 13.06 -22.85
C LYS A 239 -5.64 12.47 -22.09
N ILE A 240 -5.54 11.16 -22.06
CA ILE A 240 -4.42 10.37 -21.54
C ILE A 240 -3.71 9.60 -22.66
#